data_edef169f839eadf39434adc5e93aac2d
#
_entry.id   edef169f839eadf39434adc5e93aac2d
#
_cell.length_a   1.000
_cell.length_b   1.000
_cell.length_c   1.000
_cell.angle_alpha   90.00
_cell.angle_beta   90.00
_cell.angle_gamma   90.00
#
_symmetry.space_group_name_H-M   'P 1'
#
loop_
_entity.id
_entity.type
_entity.pdbx_description
1 polymer ?
#
loop_
_entity_poly.entity_id
_entity_poly.type
_entity_poly.pdbx_seq_one_letter_code
_entity_poly.pdbx_strand_id
1 'polypeptide(L)'
;MEIRNERQLNPVADEVSAITAVVRPILYGILYSLKAEVVEEAGGREGVKLRMLPRLRRPGSGDTGICFEYAVHDAVRRGEPDVSERVYDALSHCRVRGNSVGSILFGAEKAGSQQLIDTAEVLLTEDSVLLSGSRGRPVKLKRHLTSAAAAFRKKGAESGLPQSISGLWRADLFLGHSDTDSWVGTTVKINPLGLKGYPGLRIGVVPASQGSSDGIRKDDTKNLVICPMPYDGSFVETFYMAWEVVTAFLEADAQVPKEVSLPRPAARTVARYLADRREFPVVDVIDALGALSQPELLQTQTLSAGLVLSGGKSDIVQTTSVLAPQPTFANSSI
;
A
#
# COMPACT_ATOMS: atom_id res chain seq x y z
N MET A 1 -37.50 -13.21 -18.90
CA MET A 1 -36.28 -12.58 -19.45
C MET A 1 -35.18 -12.90 -18.45
N GLU A 2 -34.52 -14.02 -18.66
CA GLU A 2 -33.38 -14.42 -17.83
C GLU A 2 -32.22 -13.55 -18.23
N ILE A 3 -31.86 -12.59 -17.39
CA ILE A 3 -30.56 -11.95 -17.48
C ILE A 3 -29.59 -12.98 -16.93
N ARG A 4 -29.11 -13.86 -17.80
CA ARG A 4 -27.90 -14.60 -17.52
C ARG A 4 -26.80 -13.58 -17.36
N ASN A 5 -26.44 -13.30 -16.14
CA ASN A 5 -25.16 -12.68 -15.84
C ASN A 5 -24.09 -13.74 -16.14
N GLU A 6 -23.89 -14.05 -17.41
CA GLU A 6 -22.67 -14.67 -17.91
C GLU A 6 -21.56 -13.62 -17.84
N ARG A 7 -21.35 -13.07 -16.68
CA ARG A 7 -20.01 -12.67 -16.33
C ARG A 7 -19.23 -13.97 -16.16
N GLN A 8 -18.85 -14.56 -17.26
CA GLN A 8 -17.66 -15.37 -17.25
C GLN A 8 -16.61 -14.45 -16.66
N LEU A 9 -16.34 -14.66 -15.37
CA LEU A 9 -15.18 -14.08 -14.73
C LEU A 9 -14.04 -14.41 -15.69
N ASN A 10 -13.51 -13.42 -16.36
CA ASN A 10 -12.31 -13.61 -17.12
C ASN A 10 -11.17 -13.57 -16.10
N PRO A 11 -10.75 -14.71 -15.54
CA PRO A 11 -9.82 -14.72 -14.42
C PRO A 11 -8.51 -14.02 -14.77
N VAL A 12 -8.17 -13.96 -16.05
CA VAL A 12 -7.00 -13.23 -16.53
C VAL A 12 -7.22 -11.72 -16.46
N ALA A 13 -8.41 -11.23 -16.78
CA ALA A 13 -8.72 -9.79 -16.70
C ALA A 13 -8.76 -9.32 -15.26
N ASP A 14 -9.33 -10.12 -14.35
CA ASP A 14 -9.41 -9.81 -12.93
C ASP A 14 -8.02 -9.82 -12.30
N GLU A 15 -7.19 -10.80 -12.61
CA GLU A 15 -5.79 -10.87 -12.17
C GLU A 15 -4.97 -9.69 -12.72
N VAL A 16 -5.17 -9.28 -13.97
CA VAL A 16 -4.52 -8.10 -14.56
C VAL A 16 -4.87 -6.84 -13.77
N SER A 17 -6.14 -6.65 -13.43
CA SER A 17 -6.58 -5.49 -12.65
C SER A 17 -6.01 -5.51 -11.25
N ALA A 18 -6.00 -6.66 -10.58
CA ALA A 18 -5.43 -6.83 -9.26
C ALA A 18 -3.92 -6.53 -9.23
N ILE A 19 -3.15 -7.12 -10.17
CA ILE A 19 -1.72 -6.84 -10.29
C ILE A 19 -1.48 -5.35 -10.59
N THR A 20 -2.26 -4.76 -11.50
CA THR A 20 -2.16 -3.33 -11.86
C THR A 20 -2.38 -2.43 -10.64
N ALA A 21 -3.36 -2.78 -9.80
CA ALA A 21 -3.65 -2.05 -8.58
C ALA A 21 -2.44 -1.96 -7.65
N VAL A 22 -1.65 -3.02 -7.56
CA VAL A 22 -0.49 -3.11 -6.67
C VAL A 22 0.80 -2.64 -7.35
N VAL A 23 0.94 -2.74 -8.67
CA VAL A 23 2.07 -2.15 -9.42
C VAL A 23 2.15 -0.64 -9.19
N ARG A 24 1.03 0.03 -9.08
CA ARG A 24 0.95 1.47 -8.85
C ARG A 24 1.71 1.91 -7.59
N PRO A 25 1.40 1.43 -6.38
CA PRO A 25 2.15 1.81 -5.18
C PRO A 25 3.60 1.31 -5.19
N ILE A 26 3.92 0.22 -5.89
CA ILE A 26 5.31 -0.24 -6.08
C ILE A 26 6.11 0.81 -6.86
N LEU A 27 5.58 1.31 -7.98
CA LEU A 27 6.23 2.37 -8.76
C LEU A 27 6.36 3.66 -7.93
N TYR A 28 5.37 3.97 -7.11
CA TYR A 28 5.45 5.07 -6.15
C TYR A 28 6.62 4.88 -5.18
N GLY A 29 6.72 3.73 -4.56
CA GLY A 29 7.80 3.40 -3.63
C GLY A 29 9.18 3.51 -4.28
N ILE A 30 9.33 3.05 -5.51
CA ILE A 30 10.58 3.16 -6.28
C ILE A 30 10.90 4.63 -6.57
N LEU A 31 9.95 5.40 -7.12
CA LEU A 31 10.14 6.81 -7.47
C LEU A 31 10.55 7.65 -6.27
N TYR A 32 9.84 7.51 -5.15
CA TYR A 32 10.10 8.29 -3.95
C TYR A 32 11.32 7.82 -3.14
N SER A 33 11.89 6.68 -3.48
CA SER A 33 13.15 6.21 -2.92
C SER A 33 14.37 6.61 -3.74
N LEU A 34 14.20 7.31 -4.87
CA LEU A 34 15.31 7.90 -5.61
C LEU A 34 15.99 8.99 -4.79
N LYS A 35 17.29 9.13 -5.00
CA LYS A 35 18.06 10.22 -4.38
C LYS A 35 17.63 11.58 -4.94
N ALA A 36 17.67 12.60 -4.08
CA ALA A 36 17.25 13.95 -4.46
C ALA A 36 18.02 14.48 -5.67
N GLU A 37 19.33 14.27 -5.70
CA GLU A 37 20.20 14.74 -6.79
C GLU A 37 19.78 14.13 -8.14
N VAL A 38 19.42 12.85 -8.14
CA VAL A 38 18.96 12.14 -9.34
C VAL A 38 17.62 12.68 -9.84
N VAL A 39 16.73 13.02 -8.91
CA VAL A 39 15.44 13.60 -9.24
C VAL A 39 15.59 15.02 -9.78
N GLU A 40 16.48 15.82 -9.20
CA GLU A 40 16.80 17.16 -9.68
C GLU A 40 17.41 17.16 -11.09
N GLU A 41 18.34 16.26 -11.37
CA GLU A 41 18.93 16.07 -12.71
C GLU A 41 17.88 15.67 -13.76
N ALA A 42 16.85 14.97 -13.36
CA ALA A 42 15.72 14.60 -14.23
C ALA A 42 14.70 15.73 -14.45
N GLY A 43 14.88 16.88 -13.79
CA GLY A 43 13.93 17.99 -13.84
C GLY A 43 12.76 17.84 -12.86
N GLY A 44 12.99 17.19 -11.74
CA GLY A 44 11.98 16.86 -10.74
C GLY A 44 11.37 15.46 -10.94
N ARG A 45 10.47 15.07 -10.04
CA ARG A 45 9.79 13.76 -10.14
C ARG A 45 8.96 13.60 -11.41
N GLU A 46 8.38 14.69 -11.89
CA GLU A 46 7.62 14.77 -13.14
C GLU A 46 8.49 14.57 -14.38
N GLY A 47 9.78 14.83 -14.29
CA GLY A 47 10.75 14.58 -15.34
C GLY A 47 11.27 13.13 -15.40
N VAL A 48 11.06 12.33 -14.34
CA VAL A 48 11.53 10.96 -14.29
C VAL A 48 10.62 10.07 -15.16
N LYS A 49 11.10 9.67 -16.33
CA LYS A 49 10.40 8.75 -17.22
C LYS A 49 10.56 7.30 -16.77
N LEU A 50 9.54 6.48 -17.06
CA LEU A 50 9.53 5.07 -16.65
C LEU A 50 10.76 4.32 -17.19
N ARG A 51 11.19 4.58 -18.43
CA ARG A 51 12.40 3.99 -19.03
C ARG A 51 13.71 4.38 -18.34
N MET A 52 13.70 5.40 -17.49
CA MET A 52 14.90 5.84 -16.77
C MET A 52 15.12 5.02 -15.50
N LEU A 53 14.05 4.47 -14.91
CA LEU A 53 14.12 3.75 -13.64
C LEU A 53 15.19 2.64 -13.61
N PRO A 54 15.36 1.79 -14.63
CA PRO A 54 16.39 0.74 -14.64
C PRO A 54 17.81 1.27 -14.41
N ARG A 55 18.08 2.48 -14.91
CA ARG A 55 19.40 3.13 -14.81
C ARG A 55 19.56 3.89 -13.51
N LEU A 56 18.47 4.50 -13.03
CA LEU A 56 18.48 5.29 -11.80
C LEU A 56 18.49 4.42 -10.55
N ARG A 57 17.90 3.24 -10.64
CA ARG A 57 17.81 2.31 -9.53
C ARG A 57 17.70 0.86 -10.01
N ARG A 58 18.61 0.03 -9.53
CA ARG A 58 18.45 -1.43 -9.65
C ARG A 58 17.68 -1.93 -8.42
N PRO A 59 16.52 -2.59 -8.61
CA PRO A 59 15.77 -3.13 -7.50
C PRO A 59 16.63 -4.07 -6.65
N GLY A 60 16.58 -3.91 -5.34
CA GLY A 60 17.27 -4.74 -4.39
C GLY A 60 16.33 -5.18 -3.25
N SER A 61 16.80 -6.06 -2.37
CA SER A 61 16.00 -6.59 -1.26
C SER A 61 15.42 -5.50 -0.33
N GLY A 62 16.12 -4.36 -0.19
CA GLY A 62 15.61 -3.21 0.57
C GLY A 62 14.43 -2.52 -0.08
N ASP A 63 14.33 -2.55 -1.39
CA ASP A 63 13.27 -1.90 -2.15
C ASP A 63 11.92 -2.59 -2.00
N THR A 64 11.92 -3.92 -1.88
CA THR A 64 10.71 -4.70 -1.63
C THR A 64 10.02 -4.24 -0.33
N GLY A 65 10.81 -3.97 0.72
CA GLY A 65 10.27 -3.44 1.98
C GLY A 65 9.60 -2.08 1.81
N ILE A 66 10.27 -1.15 1.10
CA ILE A 66 9.72 0.18 0.81
C ILE A 66 8.44 0.06 -0.02
N CYS A 67 8.46 -0.74 -1.07
CA CYS A 67 7.30 -0.93 -1.93
C CYS A 67 6.13 -1.57 -1.18
N PHE A 68 6.41 -2.48 -0.24
CA PHE A 68 5.38 -3.07 0.61
C PHE A 68 4.75 -2.04 1.56
N GLU A 69 5.54 -1.11 2.12
CA GLU A 69 5.02 0.01 2.91
C GLU A 69 4.04 0.87 2.10
N TYR A 70 4.41 1.22 0.86
CA TYR A 70 3.55 1.98 -0.03
C TYR A 70 2.31 1.19 -0.46
N ALA A 71 2.44 -0.11 -0.68
CA ALA A 71 1.31 -0.97 -1.04
C ALA A 71 0.29 -1.07 0.10
N VAL A 72 0.73 -1.24 1.35
CA VAL A 72 -0.16 -1.24 2.52
C VAL A 72 -0.85 0.11 2.68
N HIS A 73 -0.09 1.21 2.56
CA HIS A 73 -0.65 2.55 2.64
C HIS A 73 -1.74 2.78 1.58
N ASP A 74 -1.46 2.43 0.33
CA ASP A 74 -2.38 2.61 -0.78
C ASP A 74 -3.64 1.74 -0.64
N ALA A 75 -3.48 0.48 -0.22
CA ALA A 75 -4.59 -0.42 0.03
C ALA A 75 -5.55 0.13 1.10
N VAL A 76 -5.02 0.63 2.22
CA VAL A 76 -5.84 1.28 3.26
C VAL A 76 -6.53 2.53 2.72
N ARG A 77 -5.83 3.39 1.97
CA ARG A 77 -6.41 4.61 1.41
C ARG A 77 -7.55 4.36 0.43
N ARG A 78 -7.48 3.26 -0.31
CA ARG A 78 -8.52 2.89 -1.26
C ARG A 78 -9.66 2.09 -0.65
N GLY A 79 -9.54 1.79 0.65
CA GLY A 79 -10.53 1.00 1.35
C GLY A 79 -10.53 -0.47 0.91
N GLU A 80 -9.35 -1.01 0.57
CA GLU A 80 -9.19 -2.43 0.26
C GLU A 80 -9.72 -3.26 1.44
N PRO A 81 -10.78 -4.03 1.26
CA PRO A 81 -11.52 -4.60 2.38
C PRO A 81 -10.67 -5.50 3.27
N ASP A 82 -9.94 -6.47 2.70
CA ASP A 82 -9.13 -7.41 3.47
C ASP A 82 -8.05 -6.71 4.31
N VAL A 83 -7.43 -5.66 3.74
CA VAL A 83 -6.42 -4.87 4.43
C VAL A 83 -7.04 -3.94 5.45
N SER A 84 -8.14 -3.27 5.08
CA SER A 84 -8.85 -2.32 5.96
C SER A 84 -9.45 -3.01 7.18
N GLU A 85 -10.03 -4.20 7.02
CA GLU A 85 -10.55 -5.00 8.12
C GLU A 85 -9.44 -5.41 9.09
N ARG A 86 -8.30 -5.88 8.57
CA ARG A 86 -7.14 -6.22 9.41
C ARG A 86 -6.61 -5.02 10.17
N VAL A 87 -6.54 -3.86 9.51
CA VAL A 87 -6.12 -2.61 10.18
C VAL A 87 -7.12 -2.18 11.23
N TYR A 88 -8.42 -2.27 10.94
CA TYR A 88 -9.48 -1.99 11.90
C TYR A 88 -9.35 -2.85 13.17
N ASP A 89 -9.14 -4.15 13.00
CA ASP A 89 -8.94 -5.07 14.11
C ASP A 89 -7.67 -4.73 14.89
N ALA A 90 -6.58 -4.40 14.22
CA ALA A 90 -5.34 -3.99 14.89
C ALA A 90 -5.52 -2.70 15.70
N LEU A 91 -6.27 -1.73 15.16
CA LEU A 91 -6.62 -0.49 15.87
C LEU A 91 -7.50 -0.77 17.10
N SER A 92 -8.42 -1.72 17.00
CA SER A 92 -9.24 -2.17 18.13
C SER A 92 -8.37 -2.75 19.25
N HIS A 93 -7.35 -3.54 18.93
CA HIS A 93 -6.35 -4.03 19.89
C HIS A 93 -5.53 -2.89 20.52
N CYS A 94 -5.35 -1.79 19.79
CA CYS A 94 -4.74 -0.57 20.32
C CYS A 94 -5.72 0.28 21.14
N ARG A 95 -6.99 -0.10 21.24
CA ARG A 95 -8.07 0.68 21.86
C ARG A 95 -8.32 2.03 21.20
N VAL A 96 -8.03 2.14 19.91
CA VAL A 96 -8.44 3.30 19.10
C VAL A 96 -9.89 3.08 18.69
N ARG A 97 -10.72 4.09 18.95
CA ARG A 97 -12.14 4.06 18.56
C ARG A 97 -12.31 4.83 17.27
N GLY A 98 -13.22 4.38 16.42
CA GLY A 98 -13.56 5.02 15.15
C GLY A 98 -14.09 3.98 14.17
N ASN A 99 -14.57 4.46 13.02
CA ASN A 99 -15.14 3.60 11.98
C ASN A 99 -14.47 3.81 10.61
N SER A 100 -13.73 4.90 10.43
CA SER A 100 -13.12 5.26 9.16
C SER A 100 -11.62 5.01 9.20
N VAL A 101 -11.20 3.82 8.78
CA VAL A 101 -9.78 3.45 8.73
C VAL A 101 -9.03 4.36 7.76
N GLY A 102 -7.89 4.87 8.20
CA GLY A 102 -7.04 5.74 7.42
C GLY A 102 -5.56 5.41 7.57
N SER A 103 -4.78 5.87 6.62
CA SER A 103 -3.32 5.72 6.62
C SER A 103 -2.64 7.01 6.20
N ILE A 104 -1.63 7.42 6.94
CA ILE A 104 -0.75 8.54 6.62
C ILE A 104 0.64 7.98 6.40
N LEU A 105 1.18 8.17 5.22
CA LEU A 105 2.54 7.75 4.90
C LEU A 105 3.53 8.71 5.58
N PHE A 106 4.35 8.16 6.46
CA PHE A 106 5.29 8.93 7.24
C PHE A 106 6.74 8.76 6.79
N GLY A 107 7.03 7.99 5.80
CA GLY A 107 8.36 7.65 5.28
C GLY A 107 9.34 8.82 5.11
N ALA A 108 9.56 9.59 6.18
CA ALA A 108 10.36 10.80 6.19
C ALA A 108 11.82 10.59 5.77
N GLU A 109 12.37 9.42 6.08
CA GLU A 109 13.70 9.03 5.61
C GLU A 109 13.77 8.95 4.08
N LYS A 110 12.62 8.73 3.43
CA LYS A 110 12.47 8.47 2.01
C LYS A 110 12.02 9.68 1.22
N ALA A 111 11.11 10.47 1.79
CA ALA A 111 10.48 11.61 1.10
C ALA A 111 11.13 12.96 1.39
N GLY A 112 12.02 13.03 2.38
CA GLY A 112 12.58 14.27 2.90
C GLY A 112 11.65 14.98 3.88
N SER A 113 12.24 15.80 4.73
CA SER A 113 11.54 16.45 5.84
C SER A 113 10.43 17.41 5.41
N GLN A 114 10.60 18.09 4.28
CA GLN A 114 9.62 19.07 3.81
C GLN A 114 8.34 18.38 3.35
N GLN A 115 8.45 17.32 2.56
CA GLN A 115 7.28 16.58 2.08
C GLN A 115 6.48 15.93 3.22
N LEU A 116 7.16 15.51 4.29
CA LEU A 116 6.51 15.05 5.49
C LEU A 116 5.65 16.13 6.13
N ILE A 117 6.21 17.34 6.27
CA ILE A 117 5.50 18.48 6.85
C ILE A 117 4.28 18.81 6.02
N ASP A 118 4.44 18.96 4.70
CA ASP A 118 3.37 19.33 3.78
C ASP A 118 2.21 18.30 3.83
N THR A 119 2.55 17.01 3.79
CA THR A 119 1.54 15.94 3.89
C THR A 119 0.83 15.95 5.24
N ALA A 120 1.58 16.14 6.31
CA ALA A 120 1.01 16.14 7.65
C ALA A 120 0.18 17.40 7.94
N GLU A 121 0.55 18.55 7.41
CA GLU A 121 -0.23 19.80 7.53
C GLU A 121 -1.58 19.70 6.83
N VAL A 122 -1.63 18.99 5.69
CA VAL A 122 -2.89 18.79 4.94
C VAL A 122 -3.81 17.77 5.63
N LEU A 123 -3.25 16.69 6.18
CA LEU A 123 -4.02 15.57 6.69
C LEU A 123 -4.34 15.65 8.18
N LEU A 124 -3.55 16.41 8.96
CA LEU A 124 -3.68 16.48 10.41
C LEU A 124 -4.29 17.80 10.86
N THR A 125 -5.20 17.70 11.82
CA THR A 125 -5.79 18.84 12.50
C THR A 125 -5.04 19.15 13.80
N GLU A 126 -5.38 20.26 14.49
CA GLU A 126 -4.86 20.57 15.83
C GLU A 126 -5.31 19.54 16.87
N ASP A 127 -6.37 18.80 16.56
CA ASP A 127 -6.92 17.79 17.45
C ASP A 127 -6.37 16.38 17.21
N SER A 128 -5.60 16.18 16.13
CA SER A 128 -4.96 14.91 15.82
C SER A 128 -4.17 14.35 16.98
N VAL A 129 -4.51 13.15 17.39
CA VAL A 129 -3.93 12.47 18.54
C VAL A 129 -3.12 11.25 18.08
N LEU A 130 -1.88 11.17 18.54
CA LEU A 130 -1.03 10.00 18.35
C LEU A 130 -0.95 9.22 19.67
N LEU A 131 -1.30 7.95 19.63
CA LEU A 131 -1.11 7.02 20.76
C LEU A 131 0.33 6.48 20.70
N SER A 132 1.28 7.21 21.23
CA SER A 132 2.70 6.90 21.04
C SER A 132 3.49 6.80 22.35
N GLY A 133 3.06 7.46 23.41
CA GLY A 133 3.77 7.45 24.67
C GLY A 133 3.88 6.07 25.31
N SER A 134 4.63 5.96 26.42
CA SER A 134 4.69 4.71 27.17
C SER A 134 3.27 4.21 27.45
N ARG A 135 2.97 2.98 27.09
CA ARG A 135 1.63 2.37 27.19
C ARG A 135 0.53 3.09 26.38
N GLY A 136 0.88 3.74 25.26
CA GLY A 136 -0.11 4.36 24.37
C GLY A 136 -0.72 5.66 24.91
N ARG A 137 0.02 6.46 25.68
CA ARG A 137 -0.46 7.79 26.09
C ARG A 137 -0.65 8.69 24.87
N PRO A 138 -1.80 9.39 24.77
CA PRO A 138 -2.08 10.26 23.63
C PRO A 138 -1.18 11.49 23.64
N VAL A 139 -0.73 11.89 22.45
CA VAL A 139 0.10 13.08 22.22
C VAL A 139 -0.50 13.86 21.05
N LYS A 140 -0.54 15.17 21.10
CA LYS A 140 -0.96 16.02 19.98
C LYS A 140 0.08 15.95 18.88
N LEU A 141 -0.26 15.24 17.80
CA LEU A 141 0.69 14.86 16.74
C LEU A 141 1.25 16.09 16.02
N LYS A 142 0.40 17.02 15.61
CA LYS A 142 0.80 18.19 14.82
C LYS A 142 1.86 19.06 15.52
N ARG A 143 1.77 19.23 16.83
CA ARG A 143 2.73 20.00 17.61
C ARG A 143 4.17 19.47 17.56
N HIS A 144 4.33 18.19 17.29
CA HIS A 144 5.62 17.51 17.29
C HIS A 144 6.20 17.28 15.89
N LEU A 145 5.41 17.48 14.83
CA LEU A 145 5.87 17.26 13.47
C LEU A 145 7.06 18.13 13.09
N THR A 146 6.99 19.42 13.41
CA THR A 146 8.08 20.37 13.14
C THR A 146 9.35 19.96 13.88
N SER A 147 9.22 19.55 15.16
CA SER A 147 10.36 19.08 15.97
C SER A 147 10.93 17.78 15.43
N ALA A 148 10.08 16.85 15.02
CA ALA A 148 10.49 15.61 14.38
C ALA A 148 11.20 15.88 13.04
N ALA A 149 10.64 16.72 12.18
CA ALA A 149 11.23 17.10 10.91
C ALA A 149 12.57 17.84 11.08
N ALA A 150 12.68 18.73 12.06
CA ALA A 150 13.94 19.40 12.37
C ALA A 150 15.02 18.42 12.84
N ALA A 151 14.63 17.41 13.60
CA ALA A 151 15.53 16.37 14.05
C ALA A 151 16.03 15.51 12.87
N PHE A 152 15.27 15.33 11.79
CA PHE A 152 15.73 14.63 10.57
C PHE A 152 16.86 15.35 9.84
N ARG A 153 16.88 16.67 9.90
CA ARG A 153 17.91 17.48 9.25
C ARG A 153 19.26 17.42 9.96
N LYS A 154 19.28 17.04 11.25
CA LYS A 154 20.48 17.10 12.06
C LYS A 154 20.79 15.74 12.65
N LYS A 155 21.86 15.12 12.16
CA LYS A 155 22.32 13.80 12.63
C LYS A 155 22.49 13.80 14.15
N GLY A 156 21.85 12.86 14.83
CA GLY A 156 21.89 12.73 16.30
C GLY A 156 20.86 13.58 17.06
N ALA A 157 20.08 14.43 16.38
CA ALA A 157 19.05 15.24 17.07
C ALA A 157 17.84 14.42 17.52
N GLU A 158 17.71 13.16 17.05
CA GLU A 158 16.70 12.20 17.52
C GLU A 158 16.81 11.96 19.04
N SER A 159 18.02 12.01 19.61
CA SER A 159 18.25 11.84 21.04
C SER A 159 17.66 12.98 21.89
N GLY A 160 17.40 14.14 21.29
CA GLY A 160 16.77 15.30 21.92
C GLY A 160 15.25 15.29 21.88
N LEU A 161 14.64 14.32 21.18
CA LEU A 161 13.19 14.22 21.12
C LEU A 161 12.62 13.72 22.44
N PRO A 162 11.50 14.31 22.93
CA PRO A 162 10.82 13.79 24.11
C PRO A 162 10.50 12.29 23.96
N GLN A 163 10.60 11.54 25.06
CA GLN A 163 10.33 10.11 25.05
C GLN A 163 8.93 9.76 24.53
N SER A 164 7.96 10.67 24.69
CA SER A 164 6.61 10.51 24.15
C SER A 164 6.55 10.44 22.63
N ILE A 165 7.51 11.01 21.93
CA ILE A 165 7.58 11.06 20.46
C ILE A 165 8.84 10.41 19.88
N SER A 166 9.77 9.94 20.72
CA SER A 166 10.98 9.24 20.24
C SER A 166 10.66 7.99 19.41
N GLY A 167 9.51 7.37 19.66
CA GLY A 167 9.00 6.29 18.84
C GLY A 167 8.53 6.71 17.45
N LEU A 168 8.16 7.98 17.24
CA LEU A 168 7.73 8.51 15.94
C LEU A 168 8.74 8.27 14.84
N TRP A 169 10.00 8.48 15.16
CA TRP A 169 11.13 8.42 14.27
C TRP A 169 11.21 7.16 13.42
N ARG A 170 10.66 6.06 13.91
CA ARG A 170 10.76 4.74 13.29
C ARG A 170 9.43 4.24 12.75
N ALA A 171 8.42 5.11 12.69
CA ALA A 171 7.17 4.79 12.03
C ALA A 171 7.34 4.92 10.53
N ASP A 172 6.83 3.95 9.80
CA ASP A 172 6.74 4.00 8.34
C ASP A 172 5.40 4.65 7.95
N LEU A 173 4.36 4.39 8.73
CA LEU A 173 3.00 4.90 8.56
C LEU A 173 2.42 5.38 9.90
N PHE A 174 1.33 6.15 9.82
CA PHE A 174 0.34 6.25 10.89
C PHE A 174 -0.94 5.58 10.41
N LEU A 175 -1.39 4.57 11.12
CA LEU A 175 -2.71 3.97 10.94
C LEU A 175 -3.64 4.50 12.03
N GLY A 176 -4.88 4.74 11.68
CA GLY A 176 -5.85 5.31 12.62
C GLY A 176 -7.23 5.42 12.04
N HIS A 177 -8.08 6.13 12.76
CA HIS A 177 -9.42 6.46 12.31
C HIS A 177 -9.53 7.95 12.02
N SER A 178 -9.88 8.29 10.78
CA SER A 178 -9.99 9.67 10.34
C SER A 178 -11.21 10.40 10.93
N ASP A 179 -12.26 9.69 11.27
CA ASP A 179 -13.45 10.23 11.93
C ASP A 179 -13.20 10.66 13.40
N THR A 180 -12.25 10.04 14.07
CA THR A 180 -11.84 10.40 15.43
C THR A 180 -10.47 11.05 15.51
N ASP A 181 -9.82 11.21 14.38
CA ASP A 181 -8.49 11.80 14.22
C ASP A 181 -7.44 11.23 15.19
N SER A 182 -7.51 9.91 15.39
CA SER A 182 -6.71 9.16 16.35
C SER A 182 -5.82 8.15 15.65
N TRP A 183 -4.52 8.26 15.86
CA TRP A 183 -3.48 7.60 15.08
C TRP A 183 -2.52 6.79 15.93
N VAL A 184 -1.95 5.73 15.34
CA VAL A 184 -0.91 4.89 15.95
C VAL A 184 0.27 4.78 15.00
N GLY A 185 1.46 4.98 15.52
CA GLY A 185 2.69 4.76 14.73
C GLY A 185 2.81 3.30 14.30
N THR A 186 3.04 3.09 13.02
CA THR A 186 3.07 1.77 12.41
C THR A 186 4.39 1.52 11.73
N THR A 187 4.95 0.34 11.94
CA THR A 187 6.14 -0.15 11.26
C THR A 187 5.73 -1.29 10.33
N VAL A 188 6.09 -1.18 9.07
CA VAL A 188 5.80 -2.21 8.06
C VAL A 188 7.09 -2.96 7.75
N LYS A 189 7.07 -4.28 7.84
CA LYS A 189 8.24 -5.12 7.55
C LYS A 189 7.81 -6.35 6.77
N ILE A 190 8.51 -6.59 5.67
CA ILE A 190 8.28 -7.80 4.87
C ILE A 190 8.80 -9.06 5.58
N ASN A 191 9.83 -8.90 6.40
CA ASN A 191 10.34 -9.97 7.25
C ASN A 191 9.85 -9.76 8.69
N PRO A 192 9.00 -10.64 9.22
CA PRO A 192 8.47 -10.54 10.59
C PRO A 192 9.58 -10.48 11.67
N LEU A 193 10.74 -11.08 11.43
CA LEU A 193 11.89 -11.02 12.35
C LEU A 193 12.47 -9.60 12.46
N GLY A 194 12.18 -8.73 11.50
CA GLY A 194 12.56 -7.33 11.53
C GLY A 194 11.73 -6.45 12.46
N LEU A 195 10.62 -6.97 13.01
CA LEU A 195 9.81 -6.24 13.98
C LEU A 195 10.52 -6.12 15.32
N LYS A 196 10.81 -4.89 15.69
CA LYS A 196 11.44 -4.54 16.97
C LYS A 196 10.45 -3.83 17.87
N GLY A 197 10.56 -4.06 19.18
CA GLY A 197 9.88 -3.23 20.17
C GLY A 197 10.53 -1.85 20.25
N TYR A 198 9.70 -0.85 20.49
CA TYR A 198 10.12 0.54 20.69
C TYR A 198 9.40 1.12 21.90
N PRO A 199 9.92 2.19 22.51
CA PRO A 199 9.15 2.94 23.49
C PRO A 199 7.83 3.42 22.85
N GLY A 200 6.71 3.15 23.53
CA GLY A 200 5.38 3.53 23.06
C GLY A 200 4.64 2.42 22.29
N LEU A 201 3.33 2.63 22.14
CA LEU A 201 2.44 1.73 21.42
C LEU A 201 2.72 1.80 19.92
N ARG A 202 2.66 0.64 19.26
CA ARG A 202 2.92 0.53 17.84
C ARG A 202 2.16 -0.63 17.22
N ILE A 203 1.82 -0.46 15.94
CA ILE A 203 1.37 -1.56 15.09
C ILE A 203 2.55 -2.03 14.25
N GLY A 204 2.74 -3.33 14.17
CA GLY A 204 3.70 -3.97 13.27
C GLY A 204 2.98 -4.70 12.17
N VAL A 205 3.01 -4.18 10.95
CA VAL A 205 2.42 -4.81 9.77
C VAL A 205 3.45 -5.73 9.14
N VAL A 206 3.06 -6.98 8.90
CA VAL A 206 3.89 -8.00 8.25
C VAL A 206 3.04 -8.85 7.31
N PRO A 207 3.61 -9.50 6.31
CA PRO A 207 2.90 -10.55 5.58
C PRO A 207 2.53 -11.69 6.54
N ALA A 208 1.33 -12.25 6.39
CA ALA A 208 0.99 -13.53 6.97
C ALA A 208 1.83 -14.64 6.31
N SER A 209 2.02 -15.75 7.00
CA SER A 209 2.65 -16.92 6.40
C SER A 209 1.70 -17.57 5.41
N GLN A 210 2.21 -18.04 4.28
CA GLN A 210 1.41 -18.78 3.29
C GLN A 210 0.75 -19.98 3.95
N GLY A 211 -0.53 -20.17 3.70
CA GLY A 211 -1.30 -21.28 4.28
C GLY A 211 -1.64 -21.10 5.76
N SER A 212 -1.40 -19.93 6.34
CA SER A 212 -1.74 -19.65 7.73
C SER A 212 -2.80 -18.56 7.84
N SER A 213 -3.72 -18.74 8.79
CA SER A 213 -4.71 -17.74 9.20
C SER A 213 -4.19 -16.94 10.40
N ASP A 214 -3.00 -16.35 10.26
CA ASP A 214 -2.39 -15.59 11.34
C ASP A 214 -3.32 -14.47 11.83
N GLY A 215 -3.79 -14.58 13.07
CA GLY A 215 -4.61 -13.57 13.73
C GLY A 215 -3.76 -12.40 14.25
N ILE A 216 -4.44 -11.29 14.48
CA ILE A 216 -3.83 -10.14 15.15
C ILE A 216 -3.49 -10.53 16.58
N ARG A 217 -2.30 -10.18 17.02
CA ARG A 217 -1.80 -10.49 18.35
C ARG A 217 -1.06 -9.32 18.97
N LYS A 218 -1.17 -9.20 20.27
CA LYS A 218 -0.45 -8.19 21.04
C LYS A 218 0.74 -8.82 21.74
N ASP A 219 1.90 -8.19 21.56
CA ASP A 219 3.11 -8.46 22.33
C ASP A 219 3.23 -7.37 23.42
N ASP A 220 2.79 -7.69 24.63
CA ASP A 220 2.78 -6.73 25.73
C ASP A 220 4.18 -6.34 26.20
N THR A 221 5.18 -7.22 25.99
CA THR A 221 6.57 -6.93 26.35
C THR A 221 7.19 -5.88 25.46
N LYS A 222 6.79 -5.85 24.20
CA LYS A 222 7.25 -4.90 23.19
C LYS A 222 6.29 -3.73 22.97
N ASN A 223 5.15 -3.72 23.66
CA ASN A 223 4.07 -2.77 23.41
C ASN A 223 3.68 -2.67 21.92
N LEU A 224 3.60 -3.83 21.27
CA LEU A 224 3.45 -3.99 19.84
C LEU A 224 2.20 -4.82 19.53
N VAL A 225 1.35 -4.31 18.66
CA VAL A 225 0.25 -5.07 18.04
C VAL A 225 0.74 -5.57 16.68
N ILE A 226 0.83 -6.87 16.51
CA ILE A 226 1.26 -7.49 15.26
C ILE A 226 0.02 -7.71 14.40
N CYS A 227 0.05 -7.12 13.21
CA CYS A 227 -1.02 -7.15 12.22
C CYS A 227 -0.54 -7.90 10.97
N PRO A 228 -0.80 -9.21 10.85
CA PRO A 228 -0.47 -9.96 9.66
C PRO A 228 -1.43 -9.63 8.52
N MET A 229 -0.89 -9.27 7.35
CA MET A 229 -1.67 -9.06 6.14
C MET A 229 -1.98 -10.39 5.46
N PRO A 230 -3.18 -10.58 4.92
CA PRO A 230 -3.57 -11.83 4.30
C PRO A 230 -2.64 -12.23 3.15
N TYR A 231 -2.26 -13.51 3.09
CA TYR A 231 -1.41 -14.05 2.04
C TYR A 231 -2.24 -14.76 0.95
N ASP A 232 -3.08 -15.68 1.37
CA ASP A 232 -3.76 -16.59 0.44
C ASP A 232 -4.89 -15.89 -0.33
N GLY A 233 -4.74 -15.86 -1.66
CA GLY A 233 -5.74 -15.34 -2.58
C GLY A 233 -5.99 -13.83 -2.51
N SER A 234 -5.13 -13.09 -1.79
CA SER A 234 -5.38 -11.69 -1.49
C SER A 234 -4.14 -10.80 -1.61
N PHE A 235 -4.05 -9.82 -0.78
CA PHE A 235 -3.13 -8.70 -0.87
C PHE A 235 -1.65 -9.08 -0.99
N VAL A 236 -1.14 -9.97 -0.13
CA VAL A 236 0.30 -10.29 -0.09
C VAL A 236 0.74 -11.08 -1.31
N GLU A 237 -0.05 -12.06 -1.75
CA GLU A 237 0.25 -12.81 -2.96
C GLU A 237 0.26 -11.90 -4.18
N THR A 238 -0.74 -11.03 -4.31
CA THR A 238 -0.82 -10.04 -5.40
C THR A 238 0.35 -9.06 -5.36
N PHE A 239 0.78 -8.66 -4.16
CA PHE A 239 1.97 -7.82 -4.00
C PHE A 239 3.22 -8.50 -4.57
N TYR A 240 3.45 -9.77 -4.26
CA TYR A 240 4.61 -10.48 -4.81
C TYR A 240 4.54 -10.67 -6.31
N MET A 241 3.35 -10.95 -6.85
CA MET A 241 3.16 -11.01 -8.31
C MET A 241 3.46 -9.67 -8.98
N ALA A 242 2.95 -8.58 -8.41
CA ALA A 242 3.21 -7.23 -8.92
C ALA A 242 4.69 -6.84 -8.80
N TRP A 243 5.33 -7.20 -7.70
CA TRP A 243 6.76 -7.00 -7.50
C TRP A 243 7.60 -7.75 -8.54
N GLU A 244 7.27 -9.01 -8.82
CA GLU A 244 7.92 -9.80 -9.86
C GLU A 244 7.78 -9.14 -11.23
N VAL A 245 6.59 -8.65 -11.59
CA VAL A 245 6.35 -7.94 -12.85
C VAL A 245 7.22 -6.70 -12.97
N VAL A 246 7.25 -5.85 -11.92
CA VAL A 246 8.04 -4.61 -11.94
C VAL A 246 9.54 -4.93 -11.99
N THR A 247 10.00 -5.89 -11.21
CA THR A 247 11.42 -6.30 -11.20
C THR A 247 11.84 -6.81 -12.56
N ALA A 248 11.08 -7.73 -13.16
CA ALA A 248 11.35 -8.27 -14.48
C ALA A 248 11.36 -7.19 -15.58
N PHE A 249 10.41 -6.23 -15.50
CA PHE A 249 10.36 -5.09 -16.42
C PHE A 249 11.59 -4.18 -16.29
N LEU A 250 12.04 -3.91 -15.07
CA LEU A 250 13.23 -3.08 -14.84
C LEU A 250 14.52 -3.82 -15.24
N GLU A 251 14.64 -5.10 -14.97
CA GLU A 251 15.77 -5.93 -15.39
C GLU A 251 15.89 -6.05 -16.92
N ALA A 252 14.76 -5.99 -17.62
CA ALA A 252 14.70 -5.94 -19.07
C ALA A 252 14.88 -4.53 -19.68
N ASP A 253 15.49 -3.58 -18.94
CA ASP A 253 15.70 -2.19 -19.36
C ASP A 253 14.41 -1.49 -19.82
N ALA A 254 13.34 -1.66 -19.06
CA ALA A 254 12.01 -1.11 -19.33
C ALA A 254 11.40 -1.58 -20.66
N GLN A 255 11.71 -2.80 -21.05
CA GLN A 255 11.11 -3.46 -22.19
C GLN A 255 10.31 -4.69 -21.74
N VAL A 256 9.46 -5.22 -22.63
CA VAL A 256 8.84 -6.51 -22.35
C VAL A 256 9.91 -7.59 -22.49
N PRO A 257 10.23 -8.30 -21.42
CA PRO A 257 11.20 -9.36 -21.50
C PRO A 257 10.69 -10.47 -22.41
N LYS A 258 11.37 -10.72 -23.51
CA LYS A 258 11.06 -11.87 -24.39
C LYS A 258 11.41 -13.19 -23.71
N GLU A 259 12.35 -13.16 -22.80
CA GLU A 259 13.00 -14.31 -22.19
C GLU A 259 12.78 -14.40 -20.68
N VAL A 260 12.36 -13.32 -20.03
CA VAL A 260 12.04 -13.39 -18.59
C VAL A 260 10.72 -14.11 -18.44
N SER A 261 10.78 -15.21 -17.78
CA SER A 261 9.67 -16.09 -17.51
C SER A 261 8.69 -15.45 -16.53
N LEU A 262 7.85 -14.55 -17.03
CA LEU A 262 6.62 -14.20 -16.32
C LEU A 262 5.62 -15.32 -16.61
N PRO A 263 5.43 -16.28 -15.71
CA PRO A 263 4.69 -17.51 -16.00
C PRO A 263 3.20 -17.23 -16.25
N ARG A 264 2.66 -16.20 -15.63
CA ARG A 264 1.23 -15.87 -15.68
C ARG A 264 0.90 -14.97 -16.88
N PRO A 265 -0.17 -15.25 -17.64
CA PRO A 265 -0.62 -14.38 -18.73
C PRO A 265 -0.93 -12.96 -18.27
N ALA A 266 -1.54 -12.80 -17.11
CA ALA A 266 -1.86 -11.51 -16.51
C ALA A 266 -0.59 -10.68 -16.23
N ALA A 267 0.43 -11.28 -15.63
CA ALA A 267 1.71 -10.64 -15.39
C ALA A 267 2.37 -10.13 -16.69
N ARG A 268 2.32 -10.93 -17.76
CA ARG A 268 2.82 -10.51 -19.10
C ARG A 268 2.02 -9.35 -19.67
N THR A 269 0.71 -9.31 -19.44
CA THR A 269 -0.15 -8.21 -19.90
C THR A 269 0.20 -6.92 -19.18
N VAL A 270 0.38 -6.98 -17.86
CA VAL A 270 0.78 -5.80 -17.08
C VAL A 270 2.18 -5.31 -17.48
N ALA A 271 3.13 -6.22 -17.71
CA ALA A 271 4.46 -5.85 -18.20
C ALA A 271 4.41 -5.14 -19.57
N ARG A 272 3.51 -5.53 -20.45
CA ARG A 272 3.27 -4.82 -21.73
C ARG A 272 2.71 -3.44 -21.50
N TYR A 273 1.75 -3.27 -20.58
CA TYR A 273 1.22 -1.96 -20.22
C TYR A 273 2.31 -0.98 -19.75
N LEU A 274 3.27 -1.49 -18.98
CA LEU A 274 4.41 -0.69 -18.56
C LEU A 274 5.32 -0.36 -19.74
N ALA A 275 5.65 -1.33 -20.59
CA ALA A 275 6.52 -1.14 -21.75
C ALA A 275 5.93 -0.13 -22.76
N ASP A 276 4.64 -0.19 -23.01
CA ASP A 276 3.93 0.75 -23.90
C ASP A 276 3.98 2.20 -23.35
N ARG A 277 4.16 2.36 -22.03
CA ARG A 277 4.18 3.65 -21.35
C ARG A 277 5.58 4.09 -20.89
N ARG A 278 6.61 3.43 -21.33
CA ARG A 278 7.98 3.68 -20.85
C ARG A 278 8.51 5.10 -21.12
N GLU A 279 7.97 5.78 -22.12
CA GLU A 279 8.37 7.15 -22.49
C GLU A 279 7.67 8.23 -21.65
N PHE A 280 6.64 7.87 -20.88
CA PHE A 280 5.89 8.79 -20.04
C PHE A 280 6.54 8.97 -18.67
N PRO A 281 6.32 10.11 -18.00
CA PRO A 281 6.66 10.30 -16.61
C PRO A 281 6.08 9.19 -15.72
N VAL A 282 6.84 8.77 -14.72
CA VAL A 282 6.37 7.70 -13.80
C VAL A 282 5.09 8.13 -13.09
N VAL A 283 4.95 9.40 -12.74
CA VAL A 283 3.75 9.96 -12.10
C VAL A 283 2.51 9.77 -12.99
N ASP A 284 2.61 10.07 -14.28
CA ASP A 284 1.51 9.91 -15.24
C ASP A 284 1.14 8.43 -15.43
N VAL A 285 2.16 7.55 -15.43
CA VAL A 285 1.93 6.09 -15.50
C VAL A 285 1.19 5.61 -14.25
N ILE A 286 1.58 6.07 -13.08
CA ILE A 286 0.92 5.76 -11.80
C ILE A 286 -0.55 6.16 -11.82
N ASP A 287 -0.85 7.36 -12.32
CA ASP A 287 -2.22 7.87 -12.41
C ASP A 287 -3.05 7.08 -13.43
N ALA A 288 -2.46 6.76 -14.59
CA ALA A 288 -3.11 5.93 -15.59
C ALA A 288 -3.41 4.51 -15.08
N LEU A 289 -2.49 3.91 -14.32
CA LEU A 289 -2.71 2.61 -13.67
C LEU A 289 -3.81 2.70 -12.59
N GLY A 290 -3.91 3.84 -11.89
CA GLY A 290 -4.97 4.08 -10.91
C GLY A 290 -6.36 4.01 -11.51
N ALA A 291 -6.53 4.54 -12.73
CA ALA A 291 -7.80 4.48 -13.45
C ALA A 291 -8.18 3.06 -13.94
N LEU A 292 -7.18 2.19 -14.11
CA LEU A 292 -7.38 0.81 -14.57
C LEU A 292 -7.57 -0.19 -13.43
N SER A 293 -7.28 0.19 -12.19
CA SER A 293 -7.30 -0.69 -11.03
C SER A 293 -8.62 -0.57 -10.28
N GLN A 294 -9.18 -1.73 -9.88
CA GLN A 294 -10.38 -1.79 -9.04
C GLN A 294 -10.03 -2.50 -7.73
N PRO A 295 -10.21 -1.82 -6.58
CA PRO A 295 -9.89 -2.40 -5.27
C PRO A 295 -10.62 -3.71 -4.98
N GLU A 296 -11.87 -3.80 -5.42
CA GLU A 296 -12.73 -4.96 -5.20
C GLU A 296 -12.22 -6.23 -5.91
N LEU A 297 -11.34 -6.10 -6.88
CA LEU A 297 -10.79 -7.25 -7.62
C LEU A 297 -9.79 -8.07 -6.80
N LEU A 298 -9.23 -7.50 -5.75
CA LEU A 298 -8.40 -8.25 -4.81
C LEU A 298 -9.20 -9.27 -4.00
N GLN A 299 -10.52 -9.10 -3.90
CA GLN A 299 -11.44 -10.01 -3.20
C GLN A 299 -11.98 -11.13 -4.07
N THR A 300 -11.94 -10.98 -5.39
CA THR A 300 -12.69 -11.85 -6.31
C THR A 300 -12.22 -13.30 -6.28
N GLN A 301 -10.97 -13.54 -5.92
CA GLN A 301 -10.42 -14.90 -5.84
C GLN A 301 -11.01 -15.70 -4.67
N THR A 302 -11.31 -15.06 -3.56
CA THR A 302 -11.89 -15.70 -2.39
C THR A 302 -13.37 -16.01 -2.57
N LEU A 303 -14.10 -15.15 -3.25
CA LEU A 303 -15.53 -15.31 -3.53
C LEU A 303 -15.81 -16.38 -4.59
N SER A 304 -14.91 -16.54 -5.56
CA SER A 304 -15.06 -17.55 -6.63
C SER A 304 -14.94 -18.98 -6.13
N ALA A 305 -14.22 -19.22 -5.05
CA ALA A 305 -14.07 -20.54 -4.44
C ALA A 305 -15.28 -20.96 -3.60
N GLY A 306 -16.12 -19.99 -3.18
CA GLY A 306 -17.29 -20.25 -2.33
C GLY A 306 -18.64 -20.40 -3.06
N LEU A 307 -18.72 -20.00 -4.33
CA LEU A 307 -19.94 -20.10 -5.14
C LEU A 307 -19.99 -21.43 -5.87
N VAL A 308 -20.10 -22.52 -5.13
CA VAL A 308 -20.69 -23.75 -5.67
C VAL A 308 -22.19 -23.47 -5.79
N LEU A 309 -22.62 -23.15 -7.00
CA LEU A 309 -24.04 -23.14 -7.35
C LEU A 309 -24.58 -24.55 -7.20
N SER A 310 -25.05 -24.90 -6.02
CA SER A 310 -25.93 -26.03 -5.87
C SER A 310 -27.20 -25.71 -6.66
N GLY A 311 -27.40 -26.42 -7.76
CA GLY A 311 -28.56 -26.27 -8.60
C GLY A 311 -29.82 -26.61 -7.84
N GLY A 312 -30.51 -25.60 -7.36
CA GLY A 312 -31.79 -25.69 -6.72
C GLY A 312 -32.41 -24.31 -6.65
N LYS A 313 -33.37 -24.07 -7.55
CA LYS A 313 -34.34 -22.96 -7.56
C LYS A 313 -33.76 -21.56 -7.20
N SER A 314 -33.57 -20.81 -8.26
CA SER A 314 -33.64 -19.35 -8.39
C SER A 314 -33.96 -18.54 -7.13
N ASP A 315 -33.05 -18.47 -6.21
CA ASP A 315 -32.91 -17.29 -5.40
C ASP A 315 -31.88 -16.41 -6.10
N ILE A 316 -32.30 -15.21 -6.45
CA ILE A 316 -31.43 -14.17 -6.99
C ILE A 316 -30.46 -13.83 -5.88
N VAL A 317 -29.34 -14.52 -5.83
CA VAL A 317 -28.22 -14.07 -5.05
C VAL A 317 -27.74 -12.80 -5.76
N GLN A 318 -28.08 -11.66 -5.19
CA GLN A 318 -27.36 -10.44 -5.50
C GLN A 318 -25.92 -10.67 -5.04
N THR A 319 -25.14 -11.29 -5.91
CA THR A 319 -23.73 -11.14 -5.80
C THR A 319 -23.46 -9.65 -5.98
N THR A 320 -22.96 -9.00 -4.96
CA THR A 320 -22.24 -7.75 -5.09
C THR A 320 -20.99 -8.06 -5.90
N SER A 321 -21.25 -8.44 -7.13
CA SER A 321 -20.19 -8.74 -8.06
C SER A 321 -19.50 -7.43 -8.38
N VAL A 322 -18.23 -7.43 -8.17
CA VAL A 322 -17.27 -6.55 -8.76
C VAL A 322 -17.78 -6.07 -10.11
N LEU A 323 -18.11 -4.79 -10.14
CA LEU A 323 -18.45 -4.14 -11.38
C LEU A 323 -17.14 -3.94 -12.14
N ALA A 324 -16.90 -4.78 -13.14
CA ALA A 324 -15.95 -4.39 -14.17
C ALA A 324 -16.35 -3.00 -14.68
N PRO A 325 -15.41 -2.07 -14.91
CA PRO A 325 -15.76 -0.79 -15.46
C PRO A 325 -16.55 -1.03 -16.74
N GLN A 326 -17.80 -0.63 -16.73
CA GLN A 326 -18.56 -0.55 -17.96
C GLN A 326 -17.83 0.46 -18.81
N PRO A 327 -17.43 0.13 -20.04
CA PRO A 327 -16.99 1.15 -20.96
C PRO A 327 -18.16 2.12 -21.11
N THR A 328 -17.98 3.33 -20.64
CA THR A 328 -18.89 4.43 -20.94
C THR A 328 -18.76 4.69 -22.44
N PHE A 329 -19.63 4.06 -23.21
CA PHE A 329 -19.85 4.52 -24.56
C PHE A 329 -20.46 5.90 -24.44
N ALA A 330 -19.68 6.92 -24.74
CA ALA A 330 -20.19 8.24 -24.98
C ALA A 330 -21.24 8.08 -26.08
N ASN A 331 -22.50 8.27 -25.72
CA ASN A 331 -23.55 8.45 -26.71
C ASN A 331 -23.21 9.73 -27.48
N SER A 332 -22.56 9.56 -28.62
CA SER A 332 -22.54 10.57 -29.65
C SER A 332 -23.96 10.60 -30.23
N SER A 333 -24.82 11.41 -29.65
CA SER A 333 -26.04 11.82 -30.28
C SER A 333 -25.68 12.84 -31.37
N ILE A 334 -25.98 12.45 -32.59
CA ILE A 334 -26.08 13.35 -33.75
C ILE A 334 -27.24 14.29 -33.55
#